data_c4596eb6574fe8e401c6e936a2240ce6
#
_entry.id   c4596eb6574fe8e401c6e936a2240ce6
#
_cell.length_a   1.000
_cell.length_b   1.000
_cell.length_c   1.000
_cell.angle_alpha   90.00
_cell.angle_beta   90.00
_cell.angle_gamma   90.00
#
_symmetry.space_group_name_H-M   'P 1'
#
loop_
_entity.id
_entity.type
_entity.pdbx_description
1 polymer ?
#
loop_
_entity_poly.entity_id
_entity_poly.type
_entity_poly.pdbx_seq_one_letter_code
_entity_poly.pdbx_strand_id
1 'polypeptide(L)'
;MHFWAMILEKLTILNYKNIGEVTLDFSPKVNCFIGHNGVGKTNVLDAIHYLSFCRSSISTTDSQVIRHGEEFFMLEGRYSTDESEPEIVYCGMKRGTKKHFKRNGKEYRRLSEHIGLIPIVMVAPADNMIIDGLSEERRRLMDMVISQFDHAYIDHLSRYTKALQQRNSLLRQDEEPDASLLDVLEEQMGYEGECVFAAREAFVNELIPVFQRYYEAISGGREEVGISYESHCRRGPLCEVIRRDRFKDRAVGYSLHGVHRDDLLFTLGDHQMKREGSQGQNKTFAVALKLAQFDFLKRTASRTTPLLLLDDIFDKLDSDRVERIVEIVSASGFGQIFVTDT
;
A
#
# COMPACT_ATOMS: atom_id res chain seq x y z
N MET A 1 7.64 -1.93 -25.80
CA MET A 1 7.72 -0.76 -24.93
C MET A 1 8.92 -0.98 -24.01
N HIS A 2 9.90 -0.08 -23.99
CA HIS A 2 11.05 -0.20 -23.10
C HIS A 2 10.65 0.36 -21.74
N PHE A 3 10.71 -0.45 -20.70
CA PHE A 3 10.47 0.00 -19.32
C PHE A 3 11.82 0.28 -18.68
N TRP A 4 11.97 1.45 -18.10
CA TRP A 4 13.17 1.83 -17.38
C TRP A 4 13.20 1.15 -16.01
N ALA A 5 14.32 0.58 -15.63
CA ALA A 5 14.49 0.07 -14.28
C ALA A 5 14.88 1.22 -13.34
N MET A 6 14.06 1.49 -12.34
CA MET A 6 14.49 2.31 -11.20
C MET A 6 15.45 1.47 -10.35
N ILE A 7 16.64 1.97 -10.09
CA ILE A 7 17.66 1.28 -9.31
C ILE A 7 18.02 2.15 -8.11
N LEU A 8 17.83 1.62 -6.92
CA LEU A 8 18.42 2.18 -5.71
C LEU A 8 19.88 1.76 -5.65
N GLU A 9 20.79 2.69 -5.88
CA GLU A 9 22.24 2.42 -5.87
C GLU A 9 22.81 2.40 -4.45
N LYS A 10 22.32 3.36 -3.62
CA LYS A 10 22.86 3.57 -2.27
C LYS A 10 21.76 3.99 -1.31
N LEU A 11 21.83 3.49 -0.08
CA LEU A 11 20.94 3.88 1.02
C LEU A 11 21.76 4.23 2.25
N THR A 12 21.58 5.42 2.78
CA THR A 12 22.11 5.84 4.07
C THR A 12 20.98 5.94 5.09
N ILE A 13 21.17 5.30 6.22
CA ILE A 13 20.23 5.25 7.34
C ILE A 13 20.94 5.77 8.59
N LEU A 14 20.31 6.70 9.31
CA LEU A 14 20.79 7.21 10.59
C LEU A 14 19.64 7.24 11.59
N ASN A 15 19.82 6.59 12.75
CA ASN A 15 18.88 6.57 13.89
C ASN A 15 17.45 6.13 13.53
N TYR A 16 17.33 5.12 12.67
CA TYR A 16 16.04 4.60 12.20
C TYR A 16 15.73 3.25 12.88
N LYS A 17 14.68 3.21 13.68
CA LYS A 17 14.25 2.03 14.45
C LYS A 17 15.41 1.44 15.29
N ASN A 18 15.89 0.23 15.00
CA ASN A 18 17.04 -0.36 15.71
C ASN A 18 18.39 -0.05 15.04
N ILE A 19 18.39 0.59 13.87
CA ILE A 19 19.60 0.90 13.12
C ILE A 19 20.18 2.23 13.63
N GLY A 20 21.45 2.23 14.07
CA GLY A 20 22.16 3.45 14.44
C GLY A 20 22.61 4.23 13.21
N GLU A 21 23.64 3.72 12.54
CA GLU A 21 24.16 4.29 11.30
C GLU A 21 24.60 3.16 10.37
N VAL A 22 24.21 3.25 9.11
CA VAL A 22 24.66 2.35 8.05
C VAL A 22 24.53 3.02 6.69
N THR A 23 25.49 2.73 5.82
CA THR A 23 25.44 3.05 4.40
C THR A 23 25.61 1.77 3.61
N LEU A 24 24.67 1.49 2.69
CA LEU A 24 24.62 0.27 1.90
C LEU A 24 24.67 0.63 0.43
N ASP A 25 25.52 -0.05 -0.32
CA ASP A 25 25.57 -0.02 -1.79
C ASP A 25 24.89 -1.29 -2.33
N PHE A 26 24.10 -1.15 -3.41
CA PHE A 26 23.25 -2.22 -3.90
C PHE A 26 23.56 -2.67 -5.33
N SER A 27 23.36 -3.96 -5.56
CA SER A 27 23.32 -4.54 -6.90
C SER A 27 22.06 -4.11 -7.66
N PRO A 28 22.12 -3.89 -8.98
CA PRO A 28 20.96 -3.51 -9.77
C PRO A 28 19.92 -4.63 -9.95
N LYS A 29 20.18 -5.85 -9.48
CA LYS A 29 19.28 -7.00 -9.65
C LYS A 29 18.77 -7.52 -8.30
N VAL A 30 19.49 -8.40 -7.64
CA VAL A 30 19.06 -9.05 -6.41
C VAL A 30 19.99 -8.66 -5.27
N ASN A 31 19.40 -8.26 -4.16
CA ASN A 31 20.08 -7.90 -2.91
C ASN A 31 19.49 -8.74 -1.79
N CYS A 32 20.29 -9.62 -1.20
CA CYS A 32 19.87 -10.51 -0.13
C CYS A 32 20.44 -10.06 1.22
N PHE A 33 19.57 -9.93 2.21
CA PHE A 33 19.95 -9.67 3.60
C PHE A 33 19.74 -10.94 4.42
N ILE A 34 20.82 -11.59 4.80
CA ILE A 34 20.80 -12.83 5.58
C ILE A 34 21.37 -12.56 6.97
N GLY A 35 20.75 -13.09 8.00
CA GLY A 35 21.20 -12.95 9.38
C GLY A 35 20.12 -13.23 10.41
N HIS A 36 20.51 -13.27 11.67
CA HIS A 36 19.57 -13.57 12.77
C HIS A 36 18.38 -12.62 12.85
N ASN A 37 17.31 -13.09 13.49
CA ASN A 37 16.15 -12.25 13.75
C ASN A 37 16.52 -11.05 14.65
N GLY A 38 15.91 -9.90 14.39
CA GLY A 38 16.11 -8.68 15.18
C GLY A 38 17.33 -7.84 14.78
N VAL A 39 18.21 -8.26 13.85
CA VAL A 39 19.37 -7.47 13.42
C VAL A 39 19.00 -6.23 12.58
N GLY A 40 17.74 -6.11 12.11
CA GLY A 40 17.28 -4.92 11.38
C GLY A 40 17.02 -5.14 9.89
N LYS A 41 17.02 -6.38 9.38
CA LYS A 41 16.73 -6.69 7.96
C LYS A 41 15.42 -6.05 7.46
N THR A 42 14.32 -6.34 8.13
CA THR A 42 13.01 -5.72 7.87
C THR A 42 13.05 -4.18 7.95
N ASN A 43 13.86 -3.62 8.87
CA ASN A 43 13.98 -2.18 9.02
C ASN A 43 14.73 -1.51 7.86
N VAL A 44 15.64 -2.22 7.19
CA VAL A 44 16.24 -1.75 5.93
C VAL A 44 15.18 -1.71 4.82
N LEU A 45 14.38 -2.77 4.67
CA LEU A 45 13.28 -2.77 3.69
C LEU A 45 12.25 -1.68 3.99
N ASP A 46 11.91 -1.47 5.26
CA ASP A 46 11.00 -0.41 5.67
C ASP A 46 11.58 1.00 5.41
N ALA A 47 12.91 1.19 5.51
CA ALA A 47 13.56 2.45 5.13
C ALA A 47 13.45 2.71 3.62
N ILE A 48 13.62 1.68 2.77
CA ILE A 48 13.39 1.77 1.32
C ILE A 48 11.93 2.12 1.04
N HIS A 49 10.99 1.43 1.69
CA HIS A 49 9.56 1.71 1.59
C HIS A 49 9.23 3.15 2.03
N TYR A 50 9.86 3.62 3.13
CA TYR A 50 9.65 4.98 3.64
C TYR A 50 10.03 6.04 2.60
N LEU A 51 11.15 5.86 1.90
CA LEU A 51 11.59 6.78 0.84
C LEU A 51 10.66 6.79 -0.38
N SER A 52 9.86 5.75 -0.60
CA SER A 52 8.83 5.71 -1.65
C SER A 52 7.49 6.32 -1.20
N PHE A 53 7.00 5.92 -0.02
CA PHE A 53 5.66 6.28 0.48
C PHE A 53 5.65 7.44 1.49
N CYS A 54 6.78 8.04 1.78
CA CYS A 54 6.93 9.07 2.81
C CYS A 54 6.45 8.63 4.20
N ARG A 55 6.34 7.33 4.45
CA ARG A 55 5.91 6.75 5.74
C ARG A 55 6.39 5.30 5.89
N SER A 56 6.51 4.86 7.14
CA SER A 56 6.78 3.45 7.46
C SER A 56 5.64 2.53 7.01
N SER A 57 5.96 1.32 6.58
CA SER A 57 4.99 0.25 6.32
C SER A 57 4.46 -0.37 7.62
N ILE A 58 5.24 -0.29 8.71
CA ILE A 58 4.99 -0.98 9.98
C ILE A 58 4.51 -0.01 11.06
N SER A 59 5.17 1.16 11.18
CA SER A 59 4.88 2.12 12.25
C SER A 59 3.74 3.06 11.88
N THR A 60 2.86 3.34 12.84
CA THR A 60 1.68 4.19 12.62
C THR A 60 2.00 5.68 12.62
N THR A 61 3.06 6.09 13.33
CA THR A 61 3.49 7.49 13.43
C THR A 61 4.97 7.65 13.11
N ASP A 62 5.34 8.77 12.51
CA ASP A 62 6.74 9.07 12.15
C ASP A 62 7.67 9.15 13.37
N SER A 63 7.15 9.53 14.54
CA SER A 63 7.97 9.59 15.76
C SER A 63 8.41 8.20 16.27
N GLN A 64 7.68 7.14 15.92
CA GLN A 64 8.01 5.76 16.31
C GLN A 64 9.17 5.16 15.51
N VAL A 65 9.53 5.76 14.37
CA VAL A 65 10.68 5.27 13.59
C VAL A 65 12.00 5.84 14.08
N ILE A 66 12.00 6.86 14.95
CA ILE A 66 13.21 7.39 15.58
C ILE A 66 13.74 6.36 16.56
N ARG A 67 15.03 6.03 16.45
CA ARG A 67 15.71 5.08 17.35
C ARG A 67 15.52 5.46 18.81
N HIS A 68 15.34 4.47 19.67
CA HIS A 68 15.22 4.70 21.11
C HIS A 68 16.48 5.40 21.65
N GLY A 69 16.25 6.46 22.43
CA GLY A 69 17.33 7.29 22.99
C GLY A 69 17.78 8.42 22.07
N GLU A 70 17.33 8.45 20.80
CA GLU A 70 17.71 9.47 19.83
C GLU A 70 16.59 10.50 19.61
N GLU A 71 17.00 11.69 19.15
CA GLU A 71 16.07 12.81 18.93
C GLU A 71 15.58 12.93 17.48
N PHE A 72 16.31 12.34 16.53
CA PHE A 72 16.00 12.45 15.10
C PHE A 72 16.37 11.18 14.35
N PHE A 73 15.84 11.05 13.13
CA PHE A 73 16.30 10.08 12.14
C PHE A 73 16.58 10.75 10.80
N MET A 74 17.36 10.07 9.96
CA MET A 74 17.62 10.48 8.59
C MET A 74 17.69 9.24 7.69
N LEU A 75 17.07 9.36 6.51
CA LEU A 75 17.15 8.42 5.40
C LEU A 75 17.56 9.17 4.14
N GLU A 76 18.49 8.62 3.38
CA GLU A 76 18.87 9.14 2.07
C GLU A 76 19.05 7.97 1.09
N GLY A 77 18.35 8.02 -0.03
CA GLY A 77 18.45 7.08 -1.13
C GLY A 77 18.97 7.75 -2.40
N ARG A 78 19.95 7.13 -3.04
CA ARG A 78 20.43 7.52 -4.38
C ARG A 78 19.85 6.54 -5.40
N TYR A 79 19.07 7.08 -6.31
CA TYR A 79 18.38 6.32 -7.35
C TYR A 79 18.93 6.69 -8.73
N SER A 80 19.01 5.72 -9.63
CA SER A 80 19.31 5.93 -11.05
C SER A 80 18.28 5.26 -11.94
N THR A 81 18.17 5.76 -13.16
CA THR A 81 17.50 5.13 -14.28
C THR A 81 18.46 5.13 -15.46
N ASP A 82 18.24 4.27 -16.45
CA ASP A 82 19.15 4.11 -17.60
C ASP A 82 19.36 5.40 -18.43
N GLU A 83 18.54 6.44 -18.24
CA GLU A 83 18.58 7.67 -19.06
C GLU A 83 18.67 8.97 -18.27
N SER A 84 18.65 8.96 -16.94
CA SER A 84 18.62 10.20 -16.16
C SER A 84 19.83 10.33 -15.22
N GLU A 85 20.17 11.59 -14.89
CA GLU A 85 21.05 11.90 -13.78
C GLU A 85 20.54 11.23 -12.50
N PRO A 86 21.43 10.71 -11.64
CA PRO A 86 21.02 10.10 -10.39
C PRO A 86 20.20 11.05 -9.52
N GLU A 87 19.12 10.52 -8.95
CA GLU A 87 18.24 11.27 -8.08
C GLU A 87 18.51 10.96 -6.60
N ILE A 88 18.57 11.99 -5.79
CA ILE A 88 18.73 11.86 -4.35
C ILE A 88 17.39 12.17 -3.68
N VAL A 89 16.87 11.20 -2.94
CA VAL A 89 15.70 11.34 -2.10
C VAL A 89 16.11 11.31 -0.65
N TYR A 90 15.76 12.35 0.08
CA TYR A 90 16.13 12.55 1.47
C TYR A 90 14.90 12.72 2.35
N CYS A 91 14.89 12.09 3.50
CA CYS A 91 13.93 12.32 4.57
C CYS A 91 14.64 12.47 5.92
N GLY A 92 14.36 13.55 6.63
CA GLY A 92 14.83 13.76 8.00
C GLY A 92 13.72 14.33 8.88
N MET A 93 13.67 13.88 10.14
CA MET A 93 12.71 14.40 11.11
C MET A 93 13.33 14.40 12.50
N LYS A 94 13.14 15.51 13.21
CA LYS A 94 13.41 15.59 14.65
C LYS A 94 12.10 15.36 15.42
N ARG A 95 12.19 14.73 16.59
CA ARG A 95 11.04 14.47 17.48
C ARG A 95 10.26 15.77 17.76
N GLY A 96 8.95 15.73 17.59
CA GLY A 96 8.07 16.89 17.79
C GLY A 96 8.08 17.93 16.67
N THR A 97 8.81 17.71 15.58
CA THR A 97 8.80 18.61 14.41
C THR A 97 8.18 17.95 13.18
N LYS A 98 7.93 18.74 12.15
CA LYS A 98 7.55 18.22 10.84
C LYS A 98 8.74 17.56 10.17
N LYS A 99 8.48 16.50 9.40
CA LYS A 99 9.51 15.87 8.58
C LYS A 99 9.85 16.75 7.37
N HIS A 100 11.12 16.74 7.02
CA HIS A 100 11.64 17.35 5.80
C HIS A 100 11.85 16.25 4.76
N PHE A 101 11.14 16.34 3.64
CA PHE A 101 11.24 15.39 2.54
C PHE A 101 11.68 16.13 1.28
N LYS A 102 12.82 15.73 0.71
CA LYS A 102 13.47 16.44 -0.39
C LYS A 102 13.82 15.50 -1.55
N ARG A 103 13.74 16.03 -2.77
CA ARG A 103 14.26 15.40 -3.98
C ARG A 103 15.31 16.35 -4.59
N ASN A 104 16.52 15.88 -4.80
CA ASN A 104 17.65 16.66 -5.33
C ASN A 104 17.83 18.00 -4.58
N GLY A 105 17.73 17.95 -3.24
CA GLY A 105 17.86 19.11 -2.37
C GLY A 105 16.61 20.01 -2.28
N LYS A 106 15.62 19.83 -3.16
CA LYS A 106 14.38 20.62 -3.17
C LYS A 106 13.30 19.96 -2.32
N GLU A 107 12.74 20.72 -1.36
CA GLU A 107 11.69 20.24 -0.48
C GLU A 107 10.33 20.19 -1.19
N TYR A 108 9.55 19.12 -0.94
CA TYR A 108 8.20 18.98 -1.45
C TYR A 108 7.23 19.92 -0.72
N ARG A 109 6.34 20.56 -1.46
CA ARG A 109 5.21 21.31 -0.89
C ARG A 109 4.12 20.37 -0.37
N ARG A 110 3.86 19.30 -1.12
CA ARG A 110 2.93 18.23 -0.76
C ARG A 110 3.62 16.88 -0.96
N LEU A 111 3.58 16.02 0.04
CA LEU A 111 4.16 14.68 -0.05
C LEU A 111 3.48 13.79 -1.10
N SER A 112 2.21 14.08 -1.42
CA SER A 112 1.51 13.40 -2.52
C SER A 112 2.17 13.56 -3.88
N GLU A 113 2.96 14.64 -4.10
CA GLU A 113 3.73 14.84 -5.34
C GLU A 113 4.90 13.84 -5.49
N HIS A 114 5.32 13.23 -4.39
CA HIS A 114 6.39 12.22 -4.38
C HIS A 114 5.87 10.79 -4.62
N ILE A 115 4.63 10.51 -4.19
CA ILE A 115 4.03 9.18 -4.31
C ILE A 115 3.99 8.74 -5.79
N GLY A 116 4.47 7.53 -6.07
CA GLY A 116 4.52 6.98 -7.43
C GLY A 116 5.80 7.33 -8.23
N LEU A 117 6.64 8.23 -7.71
CA LEU A 117 7.93 8.54 -8.35
C LEU A 117 8.88 7.32 -8.28
N ILE A 118 8.88 6.63 -7.15
CA ILE A 118 9.61 5.39 -6.91
C ILE A 118 8.58 4.29 -6.68
N PRO A 119 8.05 3.66 -7.75
CA PRO A 119 7.05 2.60 -7.57
C PRO A 119 7.67 1.42 -6.83
N ILE A 120 6.92 0.88 -5.87
CA ILE A 120 7.41 -0.18 -5.01
C ILE A 120 6.29 -1.15 -4.64
N VAL A 121 6.63 -2.42 -4.54
CA VAL A 121 5.77 -3.44 -3.94
C VAL A 121 6.55 -4.14 -2.83
N MET A 122 5.94 -4.22 -1.67
CA MET A 122 6.49 -4.95 -0.53
C MET A 122 5.58 -6.13 -0.20
N VAL A 123 6.19 -7.30 -0.09
CA VAL A 123 5.59 -8.52 0.47
C VAL A 123 6.18 -8.72 1.85
N ALA A 124 5.34 -8.77 2.87
CA ALA A 124 5.77 -8.89 4.26
C ALA A 124 4.88 -9.87 5.04
N PRO A 125 5.35 -10.41 6.18
CA PRO A 125 4.53 -11.30 7.02
C PRO A 125 3.19 -10.66 7.45
N ALA A 126 3.17 -9.35 7.62
CA ALA A 126 1.97 -8.59 7.96
C ALA A 126 0.88 -8.62 6.87
N ASP A 127 1.21 -8.99 5.63
CA ASP A 127 0.24 -9.07 4.53
C ASP A 127 -0.85 -10.14 4.74
N ASN A 128 -0.64 -11.09 5.64
CA ASN A 128 -1.70 -12.00 6.08
C ASN A 128 -2.92 -11.25 6.64
N MET A 129 -2.73 -10.06 7.19
CA MET A 129 -3.81 -9.18 7.65
C MET A 129 -4.74 -8.71 6.53
N ILE A 130 -4.31 -8.78 5.27
CA ILE A 130 -5.18 -8.49 4.11
C ILE A 130 -6.31 -9.53 4.06
N ILE A 131 -6.03 -10.79 4.43
CA ILE A 131 -7.00 -11.89 4.45
C ILE A 131 -7.70 -11.96 5.80
N ASP A 132 -6.93 -12.04 6.89
CA ASP A 132 -7.44 -12.31 8.23
C ASP A 132 -7.98 -11.06 8.93
N GLY A 133 -7.55 -9.88 8.51
CA GLY A 133 -7.88 -8.60 9.12
C GLY A 133 -9.27 -8.06 8.74
N LEU A 134 -9.45 -6.77 9.04
CA LEU A 134 -10.67 -6.03 8.72
C LEU A 134 -10.62 -5.47 7.29
N SER A 135 -11.76 -5.01 6.80
CA SER A 135 -11.88 -4.35 5.49
C SER A 135 -10.96 -3.12 5.32
N GLU A 136 -10.52 -2.52 6.42
CA GLU A 136 -9.58 -1.39 6.40
C GLU A 136 -8.24 -1.77 5.73
N GLU A 137 -7.70 -2.97 6.02
CA GLU A 137 -6.44 -3.45 5.43
C GLU A 137 -6.58 -3.63 3.90
N ARG A 138 -7.74 -4.12 3.46
CA ARG A 138 -8.02 -4.32 2.02
C ARG A 138 -8.25 -3.00 1.29
N ARG A 139 -8.91 -2.02 1.92
CA ARG A 139 -8.99 -0.66 1.36
C ARG A 139 -7.62 -0.01 1.30
N ARG A 140 -6.81 -0.14 2.37
CA ARG A 140 -5.44 0.37 2.40
C ARG A 140 -4.58 -0.21 1.28
N LEU A 141 -4.74 -1.51 0.97
CA LEU A 141 -4.08 -2.14 -0.18
C LEU A 141 -4.46 -1.42 -1.49
N MET A 142 -5.76 -1.27 -1.78
CA MET A 142 -6.22 -0.57 -3.00
C MET A 142 -5.68 0.87 -3.05
N ASP A 143 -5.81 1.60 -1.95
CA ASP A 143 -5.38 3.00 -1.87
C ASP A 143 -3.87 3.15 -2.10
N MET A 144 -3.05 2.26 -1.53
CA MET A 144 -1.61 2.25 -1.72
C MET A 144 -1.20 1.98 -3.17
N VAL A 145 -1.91 1.09 -3.87
CA VAL A 145 -1.59 0.79 -5.27
C VAL A 145 -2.02 1.92 -6.17
N ILE A 146 -3.27 2.34 -6.08
CA ILE A 146 -3.85 3.36 -6.97
C ILE A 146 -3.12 4.69 -6.80
N SER A 147 -2.75 5.05 -5.58
CA SER A 147 -2.00 6.29 -5.30
C SER A 147 -0.64 6.36 -6.01
N GLN A 148 -0.03 5.25 -6.42
CA GLN A 148 1.26 5.26 -7.09
C GLN A 148 1.17 5.62 -8.58
N PHE A 149 0.00 5.60 -9.19
CA PHE A 149 -0.16 5.95 -10.61
C PHE A 149 -1.25 6.99 -10.87
N ASP A 150 -2.13 7.25 -9.91
CA ASP A 150 -3.22 8.22 -10.03
C ASP A 150 -3.17 9.27 -8.89
N HIS A 151 -2.60 10.42 -9.19
CA HIS A 151 -2.55 11.53 -8.25
C HIS A 151 -3.93 12.16 -7.99
N ALA A 152 -4.85 12.14 -8.98
CA ALA A 152 -6.20 12.65 -8.80
C ALA A 152 -6.95 11.82 -7.75
N TYR A 153 -6.71 10.51 -7.72
CA TYR A 153 -7.24 9.61 -6.70
C TYR A 153 -6.86 10.04 -5.28
N ILE A 154 -5.60 10.43 -5.06
CA ILE A 154 -5.14 10.92 -3.74
C ILE A 154 -5.94 12.14 -3.30
N ASP A 155 -6.16 13.07 -4.22
CA ASP A 155 -6.92 14.29 -3.94
C ASP A 155 -8.40 13.99 -3.66
N HIS A 156 -9.03 13.11 -4.45
CA HIS A 156 -10.42 12.66 -4.21
C HIS A 156 -10.57 11.96 -2.86
N LEU A 157 -9.69 11.01 -2.55
CA LEU A 157 -9.70 10.28 -1.28
C LEU A 157 -9.50 11.21 -0.08
N SER A 158 -8.60 12.20 -0.21
CA SER A 158 -8.34 13.20 0.83
C SER A 158 -9.55 14.09 1.09
N ARG A 159 -10.19 14.61 0.02
CA ARG A 159 -11.40 15.45 0.14
C ARG A 159 -12.58 14.65 0.71
N TYR A 160 -12.78 13.41 0.23
CA TYR A 160 -13.77 12.50 0.78
C TYR A 160 -13.57 12.27 2.28
N THR A 161 -12.35 11.93 2.68
CA THR A 161 -12.03 11.63 4.08
C THR A 161 -12.27 12.85 4.98
N LYS A 162 -11.91 14.05 4.51
CA LYS A 162 -12.15 15.29 5.24
C LYS A 162 -13.66 15.58 5.39
N ALA A 163 -14.44 15.44 4.33
CA ALA A 163 -15.90 15.61 4.38
C ALA A 163 -16.56 14.59 5.33
N LEU A 164 -16.13 13.32 5.26
CA LEU A 164 -16.57 12.25 6.18
C LEU A 164 -16.28 12.60 7.66
N GLN A 165 -15.07 13.07 7.96
CA GLN A 165 -14.70 13.47 9.32
C GLN A 165 -15.55 14.64 9.83
N GLN A 166 -15.76 15.65 9.00
CA GLN A 166 -16.61 16.79 9.33
C GLN A 166 -18.07 16.39 9.54
N ARG A 167 -18.63 15.56 8.63
CA ARG A 167 -19.97 15.03 8.77
C ARG A 167 -20.13 14.21 10.06
N ASN A 168 -19.20 13.31 10.34
CA ASN A 168 -19.24 12.51 11.57
C ASN A 168 -19.09 13.38 12.84
N SER A 169 -18.37 14.49 12.79
CA SER A 169 -18.30 15.43 13.89
C SER A 169 -19.65 16.11 14.15
N LEU A 170 -20.38 16.51 13.09
CA LEU A 170 -21.72 17.09 13.21
C LEU A 170 -22.74 16.05 13.73
N LEU A 171 -22.67 14.79 13.25
CA LEU A 171 -23.57 13.73 13.70
C LEU A 171 -23.44 13.39 15.19
N ARG A 172 -22.31 13.71 15.83
CA ARG A 172 -22.06 13.45 17.26
C ARG A 172 -22.50 14.58 18.20
N GLN A 173 -22.87 15.74 17.65
CA GLN A 173 -23.31 16.86 18.48
C GLN A 173 -24.65 16.54 19.14
N ASP A 174 -24.87 17.04 20.35
CA ASP A 174 -26.14 16.85 21.05
C ASP A 174 -27.27 17.64 20.39
N GLU A 175 -26.95 18.84 19.88
CA GLU A 175 -27.87 19.68 19.14
C GLU A 175 -28.11 19.13 17.73
N GLU A 176 -29.27 19.49 17.16
CA GLU A 176 -29.59 19.11 15.79
C GLU A 176 -28.64 19.84 14.82
N PRO A 177 -27.87 19.11 14.00
CA PRO A 177 -26.90 19.71 13.10
C PRO A 177 -27.62 20.51 12.00
N ASP A 178 -26.99 21.59 11.54
CA ASP A 178 -27.46 22.37 10.41
C ASP A 178 -27.63 21.48 9.17
N ALA A 179 -28.88 21.39 8.69
CA ALA A 179 -29.22 20.56 7.56
C ALA A 179 -28.53 21.01 6.28
N SER A 180 -28.33 22.32 6.09
CA SER A 180 -27.64 22.88 4.91
C SER A 180 -26.15 22.47 4.89
N LEU A 181 -25.51 22.45 6.05
CA LEU A 181 -24.10 22.02 6.16
C LEU A 181 -23.97 20.52 5.91
N LEU A 182 -24.91 19.71 6.42
CA LEU A 182 -24.95 18.28 6.13
C LEU A 182 -25.13 18.03 4.62
N ASP A 183 -26.03 18.76 3.97
CA ASP A 183 -26.29 18.63 2.53
C ASP A 183 -25.01 18.89 1.70
N VAL A 184 -24.28 19.96 2.01
CA VAL A 184 -23.01 20.27 1.33
C VAL A 184 -21.96 19.17 1.53
N LEU A 185 -21.81 18.67 2.77
CA LEU A 185 -20.86 17.61 3.07
C LEU A 185 -21.23 16.28 2.38
N GLU A 186 -22.51 15.96 2.30
CA GLU A 186 -23.03 14.76 1.65
C GLU A 186 -22.92 14.82 0.13
N GLU A 187 -23.11 15.99 -0.48
CA GLU A 187 -22.81 16.21 -1.91
C GLU A 187 -21.33 16.03 -2.20
N GLN A 188 -20.47 16.60 -1.35
CA GLN A 188 -19.03 16.43 -1.48
C GLN A 188 -18.64 14.96 -1.31
N MET A 189 -19.15 14.26 -0.28
CA MET A 189 -18.91 12.83 -0.09
C MET A 189 -19.43 11.99 -1.27
N GLY A 190 -20.59 12.35 -1.84
CA GLY A 190 -21.14 11.71 -3.02
C GLY A 190 -20.19 11.78 -4.20
N TYR A 191 -19.86 12.98 -4.63
CA TYR A 191 -18.98 13.22 -5.78
C TYR A 191 -17.58 12.60 -5.61
N GLU A 192 -16.91 12.93 -4.51
CA GLU A 192 -15.54 12.44 -4.27
C GLU A 192 -15.52 10.92 -4.06
N GLY A 193 -16.55 10.36 -3.42
CA GLY A 193 -16.70 8.93 -3.21
C GLY A 193 -16.94 8.15 -4.51
N GLU A 194 -17.73 8.67 -5.44
CA GLU A 194 -17.95 8.05 -6.75
C GLU A 194 -16.66 8.05 -7.58
N CYS A 195 -15.84 9.11 -7.51
CA CYS A 195 -14.53 9.11 -8.14
C CYS A 195 -13.59 8.04 -7.54
N VAL A 196 -13.57 7.89 -6.21
CA VAL A 196 -12.80 6.83 -5.53
C VAL A 196 -13.30 5.45 -5.91
N PHE A 197 -14.63 5.25 -5.95
CA PHE A 197 -15.24 3.99 -6.34
C PHE A 197 -14.85 3.59 -7.78
N ALA A 198 -14.97 4.51 -8.73
CA ALA A 198 -14.64 4.23 -10.14
C ALA A 198 -13.17 3.81 -10.31
N ALA A 199 -12.25 4.47 -9.63
CA ALA A 199 -10.84 4.11 -9.68
C ALA A 199 -10.55 2.74 -9.04
N ARG A 200 -11.18 2.43 -7.90
CA ARG A 200 -11.04 1.12 -7.24
C ARG A 200 -11.65 -0.01 -8.09
N GLU A 201 -12.82 0.22 -8.67
CA GLU A 201 -13.48 -0.77 -9.52
C GLU A 201 -12.63 -1.08 -10.77
N ALA A 202 -12.12 -0.06 -11.45
CA ALA A 202 -11.21 -0.24 -12.58
C ALA A 202 -9.95 -1.01 -12.18
N PHE A 203 -9.31 -0.64 -11.09
CA PHE A 203 -8.14 -1.34 -10.55
C PHE A 203 -8.43 -2.82 -10.28
N VAL A 204 -9.51 -3.13 -9.55
CA VAL A 204 -9.83 -4.51 -9.17
C VAL A 204 -10.15 -5.36 -10.40
N ASN A 205 -10.88 -4.82 -11.37
CA ASN A 205 -11.21 -5.54 -12.61
C ASN A 205 -9.96 -5.92 -13.42
N GLU A 206 -8.94 -5.05 -13.42
CA GLU A 206 -7.66 -5.35 -14.09
C GLU A 206 -6.75 -6.27 -13.25
N LEU A 207 -6.82 -6.20 -11.92
CA LEU A 207 -6.01 -6.98 -11.01
C LEU A 207 -6.40 -8.47 -11.01
N ILE A 208 -7.71 -8.78 -11.02
CA ILE A 208 -8.23 -10.13 -10.87
C ILE A 208 -7.60 -11.13 -11.86
N PRO A 209 -7.59 -10.91 -13.19
CA PRO A 209 -7.04 -11.89 -14.12
C PRO A 209 -5.53 -12.08 -13.95
N VAL A 210 -4.81 -11.05 -13.50
CA VAL A 210 -3.37 -11.15 -13.23
C VAL A 210 -3.12 -11.92 -11.94
N PHE A 211 -3.91 -11.66 -10.91
CA PHE A 211 -3.88 -12.38 -9.64
C PHE A 211 -4.13 -13.88 -9.85
N GLN A 212 -5.15 -14.25 -10.61
CA GLN A 212 -5.49 -15.65 -10.88
C GLN A 212 -4.33 -16.40 -11.54
N ARG A 213 -3.66 -15.78 -12.53
CA ARG A 213 -2.47 -16.38 -13.17
C ARG A 213 -1.34 -16.65 -12.17
N TYR A 214 -1.04 -15.68 -11.28
CA TYR A 214 0.00 -15.86 -10.28
C TYR A 214 -0.39 -16.90 -9.24
N TYR A 215 -1.63 -16.90 -8.80
CA TYR A 215 -2.09 -17.89 -7.83
C TYR A 215 -2.04 -19.29 -8.40
N GLU A 216 -2.53 -19.49 -9.63
CA GLU A 216 -2.47 -20.77 -10.35
C GLU A 216 -1.01 -21.25 -10.53
N ALA A 217 -0.11 -20.35 -10.94
CA ALA A 217 1.30 -20.66 -11.10
C ALA A 217 1.95 -21.12 -9.79
N ILE A 218 1.65 -20.47 -8.66
CA ILE A 218 2.23 -20.79 -7.35
C ILE A 218 1.57 -22.04 -6.74
N SER A 219 0.23 -22.17 -6.81
CA SER A 219 -0.51 -23.31 -6.23
C SER A 219 -0.43 -24.59 -7.07
N GLY A 220 -0.06 -24.47 -8.36
CA GLY A 220 -0.06 -25.58 -9.32
C GLY A 220 -1.43 -25.94 -9.83
N GLY A 221 -2.37 -25.00 -9.84
CA GLY A 221 -3.72 -25.16 -10.41
C GLY A 221 -4.66 -26.09 -9.61
N ARG A 222 -4.34 -26.35 -8.35
CA ARG A 222 -5.12 -27.29 -7.51
C ARG A 222 -6.26 -26.61 -6.74
N GLU A 223 -6.30 -25.29 -6.73
CA GLU A 223 -7.16 -24.51 -5.85
C GLU A 223 -7.84 -23.42 -6.68
N GLU A 224 -9.14 -23.26 -6.50
CA GLU A 224 -9.90 -22.18 -7.11
C GLU A 224 -10.04 -21.02 -6.11
N VAL A 225 -9.65 -19.83 -6.50
CA VAL A 225 -9.75 -18.63 -5.65
C VAL A 225 -10.44 -17.49 -6.38
N GLY A 226 -11.08 -16.62 -5.63
CA GLY A 226 -11.80 -15.47 -6.17
C GLY A 226 -11.54 -14.18 -5.39
N ILE A 227 -11.68 -13.07 -6.09
CA ILE A 227 -11.73 -11.72 -5.53
C ILE A 227 -12.97 -11.04 -6.06
N SER A 228 -13.77 -10.42 -5.17
CA SER A 228 -14.87 -9.56 -5.57
C SER A 228 -14.82 -8.24 -4.79
N TYR A 229 -15.16 -7.14 -5.45
CA TYR A 229 -15.20 -5.82 -4.84
C TYR A 229 -16.63 -5.45 -4.46
N GLU A 230 -16.84 -5.08 -3.21
CA GLU A 230 -18.12 -4.61 -2.68
C GLU A 230 -18.07 -3.13 -2.34
N SER A 231 -19.04 -2.37 -2.83
CA SER A 231 -19.20 -0.95 -2.53
C SER A 231 -20.66 -0.54 -2.41
N HIS A 232 -20.92 0.43 -1.56
CA HIS A 232 -22.23 1.06 -1.44
C HIS A 232 -22.59 1.90 -2.67
N CYS A 233 -21.64 2.33 -3.49
CA CYS A 233 -21.88 3.03 -4.75
C CYS A 233 -22.68 2.18 -5.76
N ARG A 234 -22.68 0.86 -5.62
CA ARG A 234 -23.52 -0.05 -6.46
C ARG A 234 -25.00 -0.02 -6.12
N ARG A 235 -25.40 0.66 -5.03
CA ARG A 235 -26.80 0.77 -4.58
C ARG A 235 -27.54 1.98 -5.17
N GLY A 236 -26.87 2.79 -6.00
CA GLY A 236 -27.34 4.03 -6.60
C GLY A 236 -26.37 5.19 -6.36
N PRO A 237 -26.71 6.42 -6.76
CA PRO A 237 -25.90 7.60 -6.53
C PRO A 237 -25.53 7.74 -5.04
N LEU A 238 -24.24 7.84 -4.75
CA LEU A 238 -23.74 7.74 -3.37
C LEU A 238 -24.34 8.81 -2.45
N CYS A 239 -24.53 10.04 -2.96
CA CYS A 239 -25.18 11.11 -2.21
C CYS A 239 -26.60 10.71 -1.74
N GLU A 240 -27.39 10.10 -2.62
CA GLU A 240 -28.75 9.63 -2.30
C GLU A 240 -28.71 8.48 -1.28
N VAL A 241 -27.77 7.54 -1.43
CA VAL A 241 -27.56 6.43 -0.49
C VAL A 241 -27.24 6.96 0.92
N ILE A 242 -26.39 7.98 1.03
CA ILE A 242 -26.03 8.62 2.31
C ILE A 242 -27.25 9.35 2.90
N ARG A 243 -27.95 10.16 2.09
CA ARG A 243 -29.11 10.97 2.55
C ARG A 243 -30.24 10.11 3.07
N ARG A 244 -30.54 9.00 2.40
CA ARG A 244 -31.63 8.08 2.76
C ARG A 244 -31.52 7.58 4.20
N ASP A 245 -30.31 7.32 4.67
CA ASP A 245 -30.07 6.74 6.00
C ASP A 245 -29.53 7.75 7.02
N ARG A 246 -29.64 9.09 6.75
CA ARG A 246 -29.15 10.17 7.62
C ARG A 246 -29.68 10.04 9.06
N PHE A 247 -30.94 9.65 9.25
CA PHE A 247 -31.53 9.43 10.57
C PHE A 247 -30.82 8.32 11.36
N LYS A 248 -30.48 7.22 10.68
CA LYS A 248 -29.72 6.10 11.28
C LYS A 248 -28.29 6.54 11.63
N ASP A 249 -27.64 7.27 10.71
CA ASP A 249 -26.31 7.82 10.92
C ASP A 249 -26.27 8.72 12.16
N ARG A 250 -27.31 9.55 12.32
CA ARG A 250 -27.47 10.42 13.50
C ARG A 250 -27.61 9.61 14.78
N ALA A 251 -28.40 8.55 14.77
CA ALA A 251 -28.62 7.70 15.93
C ALA A 251 -27.36 6.98 16.41
N VAL A 252 -26.42 6.61 15.46
CA VAL A 252 -25.17 5.93 15.80
C VAL A 252 -23.97 6.89 15.90
N GLY A 253 -24.11 8.14 15.48
CA GLY A 253 -23.07 9.18 15.53
C GLY A 253 -21.98 9.07 14.46
N TYR A 254 -22.20 8.31 13.38
CA TYR A 254 -21.26 8.18 12.26
C TYR A 254 -21.93 7.70 10.98
N SER A 255 -21.25 7.93 9.84
CA SER A 255 -21.72 7.54 8.51
C SER A 255 -21.67 6.03 8.31
N LEU A 256 -22.81 5.42 8.01
CA LEU A 256 -22.97 3.99 7.74
C LEU A 256 -22.67 3.63 6.29
N HIS A 257 -22.75 4.60 5.38
CA HIS A 257 -22.62 4.40 3.93
C HIS A 257 -21.52 5.25 3.33
N GLY A 258 -20.82 4.70 2.34
CA GLY A 258 -19.77 5.37 1.59
C GLY A 258 -18.58 4.46 1.30
N VAL A 259 -17.60 4.96 0.52
CA VAL A 259 -16.40 4.20 0.10
C VAL A 259 -15.45 3.84 1.26
N HIS A 260 -15.60 4.45 2.40
CA HIS A 260 -14.93 4.04 3.65
C HIS A 260 -15.48 2.72 4.23
N ARG A 261 -16.53 2.17 3.64
CA ARG A 261 -17.13 0.87 3.95
C ARG A 261 -16.87 -0.19 2.87
N ASP A 262 -16.20 0.19 1.79
CA ASP A 262 -15.87 -0.76 0.73
C ASP A 262 -15.05 -1.93 1.25
N ASP A 263 -15.18 -3.06 0.58
CA ASP A 263 -14.44 -4.27 0.91
C ASP A 263 -14.03 -5.07 -0.34
N LEU A 264 -12.97 -5.87 -0.20
CA LEU A 264 -12.61 -6.95 -1.10
C LEU A 264 -12.96 -8.28 -0.41
N LEU A 265 -13.81 -9.07 -1.02
CA LEU A 265 -14.11 -10.41 -0.55
C LEU A 265 -13.19 -11.42 -1.26
N PHE A 266 -12.57 -12.27 -0.47
CA PHE A 266 -11.68 -13.33 -0.95
C PHE A 266 -12.30 -14.69 -0.72
N THR A 267 -12.31 -15.53 -1.75
CA THR A 267 -12.89 -16.87 -1.70
C THR A 267 -11.89 -17.95 -2.05
N LEU A 268 -12.11 -19.14 -1.49
CA LEU A 268 -11.48 -20.40 -1.83
C LEU A 268 -12.63 -21.35 -2.20
N GLY A 269 -12.79 -21.65 -3.50
CA GLY A 269 -14.04 -22.22 -4.00
C GLY A 269 -15.23 -21.34 -3.61
N ASP A 270 -16.29 -21.96 -3.07
CA ASP A 270 -17.51 -21.28 -2.61
C ASP A 270 -17.41 -20.68 -1.20
N HIS A 271 -16.26 -20.79 -0.54
CA HIS A 271 -16.09 -20.42 0.87
C HIS A 271 -15.22 -19.17 1.04
N GLN A 272 -15.41 -18.48 2.17
CA GLN A 272 -14.55 -17.33 2.52
C GLN A 272 -13.14 -17.80 2.85
N MET A 273 -12.14 -17.25 2.17
CA MET A 273 -10.72 -17.54 2.37
C MET A 273 -10.30 -17.41 3.84
N LYS A 274 -10.76 -16.37 4.53
CA LYS A 274 -10.48 -16.12 5.95
C LYS A 274 -10.89 -17.28 6.87
N ARG A 275 -11.93 -18.05 6.53
CA ARG A 275 -12.48 -19.11 7.38
C ARG A 275 -11.89 -20.49 7.05
N GLU A 276 -11.70 -20.77 5.77
CA GLU A 276 -11.38 -22.10 5.26
C GLU A 276 -9.93 -22.24 4.77
N GLY A 277 -9.26 -21.12 4.51
CA GLY A 277 -7.88 -21.13 4.02
C GLY A 277 -6.88 -21.61 5.07
N SER A 278 -6.04 -22.57 4.70
CA SER A 278 -4.86 -22.95 5.48
C SER A 278 -3.82 -21.81 5.50
N GLN A 279 -2.87 -21.84 6.43
CA GLN A 279 -1.81 -20.83 6.51
C GLN A 279 -1.01 -20.75 5.20
N GLY A 280 -0.69 -21.88 4.57
CA GLY A 280 0.01 -21.92 3.30
C GLY A 280 -0.81 -21.35 2.14
N GLN A 281 -2.12 -21.60 2.10
CA GLN A 281 -3.05 -21.03 1.13
C GLN A 281 -3.18 -19.52 1.31
N ASN A 282 -3.36 -19.02 2.53
CA ASN A 282 -3.42 -17.60 2.85
C ASN A 282 -2.11 -16.89 2.44
N LYS A 283 -0.96 -17.48 2.73
CA LYS A 283 0.33 -16.94 2.33
C LYS A 283 0.49 -16.90 0.80
N THR A 284 0.11 -18.00 0.12
CA THR A 284 0.11 -18.07 -1.35
C THR A 284 -0.78 -16.98 -1.95
N PHE A 285 -1.98 -16.79 -1.38
CA PHE A 285 -2.91 -15.75 -1.83
C PHE A 285 -2.30 -14.35 -1.68
N ALA A 286 -1.72 -14.05 -0.52
CA ALA A 286 -1.08 -12.76 -0.27
C ALA A 286 0.09 -12.51 -1.24
N VAL A 287 0.97 -13.50 -1.45
CA VAL A 287 2.09 -13.39 -2.39
C VAL A 287 1.59 -13.20 -3.83
N ALA A 288 0.64 -14.01 -4.28
CA ALA A 288 0.06 -13.88 -5.63
C ALA A 288 -0.59 -12.50 -5.85
N LEU A 289 -1.29 -11.98 -4.84
CA LEU A 289 -1.91 -10.65 -4.87
C LEU A 289 -0.85 -9.54 -5.01
N LYS A 290 0.27 -9.66 -4.30
CA LYS A 290 1.37 -8.71 -4.38
C LYS A 290 2.15 -8.79 -5.70
N LEU A 291 2.34 -9.97 -6.26
CA LEU A 291 2.94 -10.12 -7.59
C LEU A 291 2.01 -9.57 -8.68
N ALA A 292 0.70 -9.76 -8.54
CA ALA A 292 -0.27 -9.14 -9.43
C ALA A 292 -0.26 -7.61 -9.33
N GLN A 293 -0.14 -7.07 -8.13
CA GLN A 293 0.04 -5.65 -7.87
C GLN A 293 1.31 -5.11 -8.57
N PHE A 294 2.43 -5.85 -8.48
CA PHE A 294 3.68 -5.49 -9.16
C PHE A 294 3.47 -5.39 -10.68
N ASP A 295 2.87 -6.41 -11.28
CA ASP A 295 2.61 -6.48 -12.71
C ASP A 295 1.66 -5.35 -13.17
N PHE A 296 0.66 -5.03 -12.35
CA PHE A 296 -0.24 -3.92 -12.59
C PHE A 296 0.52 -2.57 -12.58
N LEU A 297 1.29 -2.30 -11.53
CA LEU A 297 2.08 -1.07 -11.43
C LEU A 297 3.10 -0.93 -12.56
N LYS A 298 3.76 -2.03 -12.94
CA LYS A 298 4.69 -2.04 -14.06
C LYS A 298 4.04 -1.60 -15.37
N ARG A 299 2.76 -1.93 -15.59
CA ARG A 299 2.01 -1.56 -16.81
C ARG A 299 1.44 -0.16 -16.76
N THR A 300 1.06 0.33 -15.56
CA THR A 300 0.34 1.60 -15.37
C THR A 300 1.24 2.74 -14.90
N ALA A 301 2.20 2.46 -14.01
CA ALA A 301 3.14 3.47 -13.55
C ALA A 301 4.06 3.90 -14.70
N SER A 302 4.23 5.18 -14.86
CA SER A 302 4.89 5.88 -15.96
C SER A 302 6.28 5.32 -16.32
N ARG A 303 6.34 4.24 -17.08
CA ARG A 303 7.55 3.64 -17.69
C ARG A 303 8.62 3.08 -16.75
N THR A 304 8.40 3.09 -15.44
CA THR A 304 9.40 2.65 -14.45
C THR A 304 8.99 1.30 -13.87
N THR A 305 9.90 0.31 -13.91
CA THR A 305 9.67 -0.98 -13.24
C THR A 305 9.74 -0.79 -11.72
N PRO A 306 8.74 -1.25 -10.96
CA PRO A 306 8.74 -1.11 -9.50
C PRO A 306 9.92 -1.83 -8.83
N LEU A 307 10.35 -1.34 -7.68
CA LEU A 307 11.20 -2.11 -6.76
C LEU A 307 10.36 -3.20 -6.09
N LEU A 308 10.94 -4.40 -5.92
CA LEU A 308 10.30 -5.50 -5.23
C LEU A 308 11.00 -5.79 -3.90
N LEU A 309 10.29 -5.63 -2.79
CA LEU A 309 10.77 -5.95 -1.45
C LEU A 309 10.10 -7.23 -0.95
N LEU A 310 10.89 -8.22 -0.56
CA LEU A 310 10.43 -9.54 -0.11
C LEU A 310 10.95 -9.76 1.31
N ASP A 311 10.08 -9.54 2.31
CA ASP A 311 10.43 -9.69 3.72
C ASP A 311 9.95 -11.02 4.26
N ASP A 312 10.87 -11.93 4.55
CA ASP A 312 10.60 -13.23 5.18
C ASP A 312 9.44 -14.01 4.53
N ILE A 313 9.47 -14.06 3.18
CA ILE A 313 8.34 -14.57 2.41
C ILE A 313 8.25 -16.10 2.39
N PHE A 314 9.35 -16.80 2.67
CA PHE A 314 9.41 -18.25 2.52
C PHE A 314 8.89 -19.01 3.75
N ASP A 315 8.71 -18.34 4.89
CA ASP A 315 8.10 -18.93 6.08
C ASP A 315 6.68 -19.44 5.79
N LYS A 316 6.36 -20.64 6.31
CA LYS A 316 5.04 -21.30 6.21
C LYS A 316 4.60 -21.72 4.80
N LEU A 317 5.50 -21.74 3.83
CA LEU A 317 5.27 -22.32 2.51
C LEU A 317 5.98 -23.67 2.41
N ASP A 318 5.38 -24.59 1.63
CA ASP A 318 6.04 -25.81 1.23
C ASP A 318 7.13 -25.55 0.17
N SER A 319 8.05 -26.52 -0.01
CA SER A 319 9.19 -26.40 -0.93
C SER A 319 8.76 -26.12 -2.37
N ASP A 320 7.68 -26.73 -2.83
CA ASP A 320 7.19 -26.60 -4.20
C ASP A 320 6.72 -25.17 -4.48
N ARG A 321 6.01 -24.56 -3.52
CA ARG A 321 5.55 -23.16 -3.63
C ARG A 321 6.71 -22.18 -3.55
N VAL A 322 7.68 -22.44 -2.69
CA VAL A 322 8.92 -21.63 -2.60
C VAL A 322 9.67 -21.67 -3.93
N GLU A 323 9.91 -22.87 -4.50
CA GLU A 323 10.58 -23.00 -5.78
C GLU A 323 9.88 -22.21 -6.90
N ARG A 324 8.57 -22.34 -7.02
CA ARG A 324 7.78 -21.63 -8.02
C ARG A 324 7.83 -20.11 -7.84
N ILE A 325 7.76 -19.59 -6.59
CA ILE A 325 7.90 -18.17 -6.32
C ILE A 325 9.29 -17.68 -6.74
N VAL A 326 10.35 -18.42 -6.40
CA VAL A 326 11.72 -18.09 -6.80
C VAL A 326 11.87 -18.09 -8.33
N GLU A 327 11.34 -19.09 -9.03
CA GLU A 327 11.32 -19.12 -10.49
C GLU A 327 10.62 -17.93 -11.10
N ILE A 328 9.41 -17.58 -10.60
CA ILE A 328 8.63 -16.43 -11.06
C ILE A 328 9.42 -15.13 -10.87
N VAL A 329 9.97 -14.92 -9.68
CA VAL A 329 10.66 -13.68 -9.33
C VAL A 329 12.02 -13.56 -10.01
N SER A 330 12.69 -14.69 -10.29
CA SER A 330 13.96 -14.72 -11.02
C SER A 330 13.82 -14.48 -12.52
N ALA A 331 12.61 -14.55 -13.07
CA ALA A 331 12.34 -14.23 -14.46
C ALA A 331 12.68 -12.76 -14.79
N SER A 332 13.03 -12.48 -16.03
CA SER A 332 13.50 -11.17 -16.49
C SER A 332 12.49 -10.01 -16.38
N GLY A 333 11.30 -10.31 -15.88
CA GLY A 333 10.19 -9.34 -15.74
C GLY A 333 10.29 -8.42 -14.53
N PHE A 334 11.03 -8.80 -13.49
CA PHE A 334 11.20 -8.03 -12.26
C PHE A 334 12.45 -7.15 -12.33
N GLY A 335 12.35 -5.94 -11.79
CA GLY A 335 13.45 -4.98 -11.72
C GLY A 335 14.46 -5.31 -10.61
N GLN A 336 14.76 -4.34 -9.76
CA GLN A 336 15.61 -4.55 -8.58
C GLN A 336 14.79 -5.19 -7.45
N ILE A 337 15.37 -6.23 -6.84
CA ILE A 337 14.74 -7.05 -5.82
C ILE A 337 15.56 -7.00 -4.54
N PHE A 338 14.89 -6.85 -3.42
CA PHE A 338 15.47 -6.92 -2.08
C PHE A 338 14.79 -8.04 -1.31
N VAL A 339 15.57 -8.99 -0.80
CA VAL A 339 15.06 -10.17 -0.09
C VAL A 339 15.68 -10.23 1.29
N THR A 340 14.87 -10.48 2.30
CA THR A 340 15.36 -10.82 3.65
C THR A 340 15.08 -12.29 3.94
N ASP A 341 16.00 -12.94 4.62
CA ASP A 341 15.85 -14.33 5.11
C ASP A 341 16.70 -14.54 6.37
N THR A 342 16.44 -15.63 7.08
CA THR A 342 17.13 -16.04 8.33
C THR A 342 18.26 -17.01 8.09
#